data_33f2ab826365dad09f2f9716c510a209
#
_entry.id   33f2ab826365dad09f2f9716c510a209
#
_cell.length_a   1.000
_cell.length_b   1.000
_cell.length_c   1.000
_cell.angle_alpha   90.00
_cell.angle_beta   90.00
_cell.angle_gamma   90.00
#
_symmetry.space_group_name_H-M   'P 1'
#
loop_
_entity.id
_entity.type
_entity.pdbx_description
1 polymer ?
#
loop_
_entity_poly.entity_id
_entity_poly.type
_entity_poly.pdbx_seq_one_letter_code
_entity_poly.pdbx_strand_id
1 'polypeptide(L)'
;MGINNSFMADKVLLVEDDPILRSNIASLLEMEGYHVYQASNGLEAKQLLKVKRVSLILSDWMMPISDGIDLLKHVKSDSNYSHLPFIFLTAKTTMEDKLTALHLMADDFITKPFSFQELVLKCRNSIENRKQVVNSKFLEHKDSNYVSRDQKFLAQVMDFIHENLSLSDFGLHFPMSISSIQKNIKRICGQSLFQLILEARLKKAKAMIESDTAPISEVLYKCGFNNHNHFTKKFKEHFGILPSKLKKAERAKAT
;
A
#
# COMPACT_ATOMS: atom_id res chain seq x y z
N MET A 1 37.79 15.64 -17.14
CA MET A 1 36.76 15.68 -18.17
C MET A 1 35.48 15.13 -17.53
N GLY A 2 34.60 16.03 -17.11
CA GLY A 2 33.36 15.68 -16.43
C GLY A 2 32.35 15.10 -17.42
N ILE A 3 31.84 13.94 -17.12
CA ILE A 3 30.71 13.37 -17.83
C ILE A 3 29.49 14.19 -17.39
N ASN A 4 29.07 15.13 -18.23
CA ASN A 4 27.78 15.82 -18.10
C ASN A 4 26.67 14.79 -18.34
N ASN A 5 26.29 14.05 -17.31
CA ASN A 5 25.05 13.31 -17.29
C ASN A 5 23.94 14.32 -17.04
N SER A 6 23.37 14.86 -18.12
CA SER A 6 22.15 15.69 -18.07
C SER A 6 20.99 14.80 -17.59
N PHE A 7 20.94 14.53 -16.28
CA PHE A 7 19.77 13.94 -15.65
C PHE A 7 18.63 14.95 -15.78
N MET A 8 17.68 14.69 -16.66
CA MET A 8 16.43 15.44 -16.65
C MET A 8 15.84 15.33 -15.25
N ALA A 9 15.58 16.49 -14.64
CA ALA A 9 15.01 16.57 -13.31
C ALA A 9 13.74 15.73 -13.21
N ASP A 10 13.61 14.91 -12.16
CA ASP A 10 12.39 14.19 -11.89
C ASP A 10 11.23 15.15 -11.69
N LYS A 11 10.07 14.81 -12.24
CA LYS A 11 8.91 15.68 -12.28
C LYS A 11 7.86 15.22 -11.30
N VAL A 12 7.50 16.08 -10.36
CA VAL A 12 6.49 15.80 -9.32
C VAL A 12 5.22 16.59 -9.64
N LEU A 13 4.08 15.90 -9.60
CA LEU A 13 2.77 16.55 -9.59
C LEU A 13 2.35 16.69 -8.13
N LEU A 14 2.35 17.93 -7.64
CA LEU A 14 1.89 18.29 -6.29
C LEU A 14 0.44 18.77 -6.36
N VAL A 15 -0.44 18.14 -5.58
CA VAL A 15 -1.86 18.47 -5.51
C VAL A 15 -2.24 18.78 -4.06
N GLU A 16 -2.55 20.02 -3.79
CA GLU A 16 -2.83 20.56 -2.45
C GLU A 16 -3.74 21.78 -2.61
N ASP A 17 -4.84 21.86 -1.89
CA ASP A 17 -5.79 22.96 -2.00
C ASP A 17 -5.32 24.23 -1.29
N ASP A 18 -4.60 24.11 -0.17
CA ASP A 18 -4.01 25.26 0.51
C ASP A 18 -2.87 25.87 -0.35
N PRO A 19 -3.05 27.11 -0.85
CA PRO A 19 -2.06 27.73 -1.75
C PRO A 19 -0.73 28.02 -1.07
N ILE A 20 -0.74 28.30 0.23
CA ILE A 20 0.49 28.60 0.99
C ILE A 20 1.28 27.31 1.20
N LEU A 21 0.62 26.25 1.67
CA LEU A 21 1.26 24.96 1.87
C LEU A 21 1.76 24.38 0.54
N ARG A 22 0.96 24.47 -0.52
CA ARG A 22 1.34 24.04 -1.88
C ARG A 22 2.59 24.75 -2.37
N SER A 23 2.63 26.09 -2.25
CA SER A 23 3.78 26.89 -2.67
C SER A 23 5.04 26.54 -1.86
N ASN A 24 4.91 26.36 -0.55
CA ASN A 24 6.02 26.00 0.33
C ASN A 24 6.60 24.62 -0.04
N ILE A 25 5.73 23.61 -0.21
CA ILE A 25 6.16 22.26 -0.61
C ILE A 25 6.82 22.31 -1.99
N ALA A 26 6.24 23.05 -2.95
CA ALA A 26 6.81 23.16 -4.29
C ALA A 26 8.22 23.77 -4.25
N SER A 27 8.40 24.89 -3.56
CA SER A 27 9.70 25.56 -3.44
C SER A 27 10.75 24.64 -2.80
N LEU A 28 10.37 23.88 -1.77
CA LEU A 28 11.27 22.96 -1.10
C LEU A 28 11.68 21.79 -2.01
N LEU A 29 10.76 21.23 -2.80
CA LEU A 29 11.07 20.17 -3.76
C LEU A 29 11.93 20.69 -4.92
N GLU A 30 11.70 21.93 -5.36
CA GLU A 30 12.51 22.57 -6.41
C GLU A 30 13.95 22.82 -5.93
N MET A 31 14.16 23.18 -4.67
CA MET A 31 15.49 23.28 -4.07
C MET A 31 16.24 21.95 -4.07
N GLU A 32 15.55 20.82 -4.00
CA GLU A 32 16.11 19.46 -4.09
C GLU A 32 16.27 18.97 -5.54
N GLY A 33 16.02 19.82 -6.52
CA GLY A 33 16.24 19.55 -7.94
C GLY A 33 15.07 18.87 -8.66
N TYR A 34 13.89 18.81 -8.06
CA TYR A 34 12.67 18.34 -8.73
C TYR A 34 12.08 19.47 -9.59
N HIS A 35 11.40 19.09 -10.66
CA HIS A 35 10.51 20.00 -11.37
C HIS A 35 9.07 19.78 -10.91
N VAL A 36 8.41 20.82 -10.36
CA VAL A 36 7.10 20.67 -9.72
C VAL A 36 5.97 21.25 -10.57
N TYR A 37 5.02 20.40 -10.96
CA TYR A 37 3.72 20.83 -11.46
C TYR A 37 2.76 20.92 -10.28
N GLN A 38 2.01 22.01 -10.20
CA GLN A 38 1.08 22.28 -9.09
C GLN A 38 -0.36 22.21 -9.57
N ALA A 39 -1.23 21.63 -8.74
CA ALA A 39 -2.67 21.60 -8.89
C ALA A 39 -3.36 21.88 -7.56
N SER A 40 -4.50 22.53 -7.59
CA SER A 40 -5.29 22.90 -6.40
C SER A 40 -6.33 21.84 -6.01
N ASN A 41 -6.57 20.86 -6.87
CA ASN A 41 -7.55 19.78 -6.67
C ASN A 41 -7.32 18.63 -7.65
N GLY A 42 -8.03 17.50 -7.43
CA GLY A 42 -7.89 16.33 -8.28
C GLY A 42 -8.31 16.53 -9.73
N LEU A 43 -9.25 17.43 -10.01
CA LEU A 43 -9.69 17.70 -11.39
C LEU A 43 -8.58 18.38 -12.20
N GLU A 44 -7.96 19.41 -11.64
CA GLU A 44 -6.82 20.09 -12.25
C GLU A 44 -5.64 19.14 -12.44
N ALA A 45 -5.37 18.28 -11.44
CA ALA A 45 -4.35 17.26 -11.54
C ALA A 45 -4.59 16.29 -12.71
N LYS A 46 -5.85 15.83 -12.91
CA LYS A 46 -6.23 14.97 -14.05
C LYS A 46 -6.00 15.66 -15.40
N GLN A 47 -6.23 16.97 -15.47
CA GLN A 47 -5.96 17.75 -16.69
C GLN A 47 -4.45 17.85 -16.97
N LEU A 48 -3.65 18.11 -15.94
CA LEU A 48 -2.19 18.16 -16.06
C LEU A 48 -1.60 16.81 -16.50
N LEU A 49 -2.10 15.69 -15.98
CA LEU A 49 -1.63 14.35 -16.36
C LEU A 49 -1.81 14.05 -17.84
N LYS A 50 -2.81 14.63 -18.51
CA LYS A 50 -3.03 14.45 -19.97
C LYS A 50 -1.93 15.08 -20.82
N VAL A 51 -1.27 16.13 -20.34
CA VAL A 51 -0.33 16.96 -21.12
C VAL A 51 1.08 16.98 -20.53
N LYS A 52 1.26 16.53 -19.31
CA LYS A 52 2.55 16.51 -18.62
C LYS A 52 2.94 15.09 -18.24
N ARG A 53 4.21 14.76 -18.45
CA ARG A 53 4.77 13.51 -17.91
C ARG A 53 5.33 13.78 -16.54
N VAL A 54 4.98 12.95 -15.56
CA VAL A 54 5.44 13.05 -14.19
C VAL A 54 6.10 11.75 -13.73
N SER A 55 6.96 11.84 -12.73
CA SER A 55 7.65 10.71 -12.10
C SER A 55 6.99 10.28 -10.79
N LEU A 56 6.20 11.19 -10.18
CA LEU A 56 5.55 10.99 -8.88
C LEU A 56 4.32 11.91 -8.78
N ILE A 57 3.27 11.42 -8.12
CA ILE A 57 2.13 12.21 -7.69
C ILE A 57 2.18 12.33 -6.16
N LEU A 58 2.13 13.55 -5.65
CA LEU A 58 2.05 13.89 -4.23
C LEU A 58 0.74 14.66 -4.02
N SER A 59 -0.22 14.10 -3.30
CA SER A 59 -1.57 14.65 -3.22
C SER A 59 -2.07 14.73 -1.78
N ASP A 60 -2.70 15.86 -1.41
CA ASP A 60 -3.54 15.84 -0.22
C ASP A 60 -4.68 14.82 -0.40
N TRP A 61 -5.11 14.31 0.72
CA TRP A 61 -6.23 13.37 0.80
C TRP A 61 -7.55 14.08 0.60
N MET A 62 -7.77 15.19 1.33
CA MET A 62 -9.03 15.92 1.34
C MET A 62 -8.88 17.26 0.65
N MET A 63 -9.54 17.41 -0.47
CA MET A 63 -9.56 18.65 -1.24
C MET A 63 -10.97 18.90 -1.77
N PRO A 64 -11.38 20.14 -1.96
CA PRO A 64 -12.65 20.48 -2.60
C PRO A 64 -12.67 20.06 -4.07
N ILE A 65 -13.86 19.93 -4.65
CA ILE A 65 -14.15 19.62 -6.07
C ILE A 65 -13.85 18.16 -6.44
N SER A 66 -12.64 17.69 -6.27
CA SER A 66 -12.21 16.31 -6.50
C SER A 66 -11.07 16.00 -5.54
N ASP A 67 -11.30 15.07 -4.63
CA ASP A 67 -10.36 14.70 -3.58
C ASP A 67 -9.21 13.79 -4.08
N GLY A 68 -8.24 13.54 -3.20
CA GLY A 68 -7.09 12.72 -3.53
C GLY A 68 -7.44 11.24 -3.79
N ILE A 69 -8.56 10.75 -3.21
CA ILE A 69 -9.05 9.38 -3.46
C ILE A 69 -9.58 9.24 -4.88
N ASP A 70 -10.36 10.21 -5.34
CA ASP A 70 -10.87 10.23 -6.71
C ASP A 70 -9.74 10.35 -7.73
N LEU A 71 -8.70 11.13 -7.40
CA LEU A 71 -7.50 11.21 -8.23
C LEU A 71 -6.76 9.87 -8.26
N LEU A 72 -6.57 9.23 -7.10
CA LEU A 72 -5.90 7.92 -7.02
C LEU A 72 -6.64 6.84 -7.82
N LYS A 73 -7.97 6.77 -7.68
CA LYS A 73 -8.79 5.83 -8.47
C LYS A 73 -8.61 6.05 -9.96
N HIS A 74 -8.64 7.30 -10.41
CA HIS A 74 -8.40 7.65 -11.80
C HIS A 74 -7.01 7.21 -12.26
N VAL A 75 -5.96 7.52 -11.49
CA VAL A 75 -4.57 7.14 -11.81
C VAL A 75 -4.39 5.63 -11.87
N LYS A 76 -4.97 4.88 -10.93
CA LYS A 76 -4.79 3.42 -10.86
C LYS A 76 -5.66 2.66 -11.87
N SER A 77 -6.76 3.25 -12.36
CA SER A 77 -7.62 2.64 -13.38
C SER A 77 -7.12 2.86 -14.82
N ASP A 78 -6.30 3.87 -15.07
CA ASP A 78 -5.77 4.19 -16.40
C ASP A 78 -4.38 3.56 -16.60
N SER A 79 -4.23 2.73 -17.63
CA SER A 79 -2.96 2.05 -17.95
C SER A 79 -1.81 3.00 -18.21
N ASN A 80 -2.09 4.23 -18.69
CA ASN A 80 -1.08 5.25 -18.94
C ASN A 80 -0.49 5.83 -17.63
N TYR A 81 -1.24 5.79 -16.51
CA TYR A 81 -0.86 6.41 -15.26
C TYR A 81 -0.72 5.41 -14.11
N SER A 82 -1.29 4.20 -14.21
CA SER A 82 -1.33 3.20 -13.14
C SER A 82 0.06 2.83 -12.59
N HIS A 83 1.08 3.06 -13.39
CA HIS A 83 2.47 2.83 -13.03
C HIS A 83 3.07 3.95 -12.16
N LEU A 84 2.47 5.14 -12.10
CA LEU A 84 3.01 6.26 -11.36
C LEU A 84 2.92 6.01 -9.85
N PRO A 85 4.01 6.25 -9.10
CA PRO A 85 3.94 6.25 -7.66
C PRO A 85 3.04 7.40 -7.18
N PHE A 86 2.25 7.09 -6.14
CA PHE A 86 1.27 8.00 -5.56
C PHE A 86 1.44 8.05 -4.04
N ILE A 87 1.78 9.22 -3.52
CA ILE A 87 1.95 9.47 -2.08
C ILE A 87 0.86 10.41 -1.61
N PHE A 88 0.16 10.04 -0.53
CA PHE A 88 -0.76 10.94 0.13
C PHE A 88 -0.06 11.85 1.15
N LEU A 89 -0.45 13.12 1.17
CA LEU A 89 -0.28 14.03 2.30
C LEU A 89 -1.57 14.01 3.11
N THR A 90 -1.55 13.68 4.39
CA THR A 90 -2.79 13.52 5.13
C THR A 90 -2.69 14.00 6.58
N ALA A 91 -3.70 14.74 7.04
CA ALA A 91 -3.91 15.00 8.46
C ALA A 91 -4.57 13.81 9.18
N LYS A 92 -5.06 12.81 8.42
CA LYS A 92 -5.73 11.63 8.98
C LYS A 92 -4.72 10.63 9.53
N THR A 93 -4.84 10.34 10.81
CA THR A 93 -3.94 9.45 11.54
C THR A 93 -4.61 8.15 11.98
N THR A 94 -5.93 8.01 11.72
CA THR A 94 -6.64 6.81 12.15
C THR A 94 -6.21 5.57 11.38
N MET A 95 -6.26 4.42 12.03
CA MET A 95 -5.93 3.15 11.39
C MET A 95 -6.87 2.84 10.20
N GLU A 96 -8.14 3.26 10.28
CA GLU A 96 -9.12 3.07 9.20
C GLU A 96 -8.77 3.88 7.95
N ASP A 97 -8.31 5.12 8.10
CA ASP A 97 -7.88 5.95 6.97
C ASP A 97 -6.64 5.36 6.30
N LYS A 98 -5.65 4.92 7.10
CA LYS A 98 -4.46 4.23 6.59
C LYS A 98 -4.82 2.95 5.86
N LEU A 99 -5.74 2.16 6.38
CA LEU A 99 -6.23 0.96 5.73
C LEU A 99 -6.97 1.29 4.42
N THR A 100 -7.73 2.36 4.37
CA THR A 100 -8.42 2.81 3.14
C THR A 100 -7.40 3.20 2.06
N ALA A 101 -6.35 3.96 2.39
CA ALA A 101 -5.29 4.30 1.45
C ALA A 101 -4.56 3.06 0.91
N LEU A 102 -4.27 2.10 1.79
CA LEU A 102 -3.65 0.84 1.43
C LEU A 102 -4.55 -0.03 0.53
N HIS A 103 -5.87 -0.06 0.79
CA HIS A 103 -6.84 -0.75 -0.08
C HIS A 103 -6.89 -0.15 -1.49
N LEU A 104 -6.76 1.16 -1.59
CA LEU A 104 -6.77 1.90 -2.85
C LEU A 104 -5.43 1.85 -3.60
N MET A 105 -4.44 1.11 -3.07
CA MET A 105 -3.11 0.94 -3.66
C MET A 105 -2.30 2.24 -3.81
N ALA A 106 -2.45 3.19 -2.87
CA ALA A 106 -1.47 4.24 -2.70
C ALA A 106 -0.08 3.63 -2.42
N ASP A 107 0.96 4.23 -2.96
CA ASP A 107 2.33 3.70 -2.78
C ASP A 107 2.91 4.05 -1.41
N ASP A 108 2.54 5.20 -0.83
CA ASP A 108 2.91 5.64 0.52
C ASP A 108 2.00 6.78 1.01
N PHE A 109 2.19 7.20 2.27
CA PHE A 109 1.55 8.38 2.85
C PHE A 109 2.51 9.13 3.78
N ILE A 110 2.27 10.43 3.93
CA ILE A 110 3.01 11.34 4.82
C ILE A 110 1.98 12.03 5.70
N THR A 111 2.11 11.89 7.02
CA THR A 111 1.17 12.47 7.98
C THR A 111 1.53 13.92 8.27
N LYS A 112 0.57 14.84 8.12
CA LYS A 112 0.71 16.24 8.53
C LYS A 112 0.58 16.35 10.07
N PRO A 113 1.46 17.09 10.78
CA PRO A 113 2.62 17.81 10.27
C PRO A 113 3.79 16.86 9.98
N PHE A 114 4.53 17.13 8.92
CA PHE A 114 5.71 16.34 8.50
C PHE A 114 6.97 17.19 8.46
N SER A 115 8.12 16.53 8.57
CA SER A 115 9.40 17.16 8.33
C SER A 115 9.72 17.21 6.84
N PHE A 116 10.44 18.25 6.42
CA PHE A 116 10.93 18.36 5.05
C PHE A 116 11.79 17.16 4.65
N GLN A 117 12.65 16.70 5.55
CA GLN A 117 13.50 15.52 5.32
C GLN A 117 12.68 14.25 5.03
N GLU A 118 11.59 14.03 5.77
CA GLU A 118 10.69 12.91 5.53
C GLU A 118 10.04 12.99 4.14
N LEU A 119 9.55 14.18 3.76
CA LEU A 119 8.94 14.42 2.45
C LEU A 119 9.91 14.08 1.32
N VAL A 120 11.11 14.66 1.33
CA VAL A 120 12.14 14.45 0.30
C VAL A 120 12.57 13.00 0.23
N LEU A 121 12.81 12.36 1.38
CA LEU A 121 13.25 10.97 1.44
C LEU A 121 12.19 10.03 0.84
N LYS A 122 10.92 10.23 1.16
CA LYS A 122 9.81 9.42 0.61
C LYS A 122 9.62 9.65 -0.88
N CYS A 123 9.71 10.89 -1.36
CA CYS A 123 9.66 11.19 -2.79
C CYS A 123 10.80 10.51 -3.55
N ARG A 124 12.03 10.64 -3.07
CA ARG A 124 13.22 10.00 -3.67
C ARG A 124 13.07 8.49 -3.73
N ASN A 125 12.77 7.85 -2.61
CA ASN A 125 12.61 6.40 -2.54
C ASN A 125 11.53 5.87 -3.49
N SER A 126 10.39 6.57 -3.60
CA SER A 126 9.29 6.16 -4.49
C SER A 126 9.69 6.25 -5.96
N ILE A 127 10.40 7.29 -6.35
CA ILE A 127 10.88 7.47 -7.73
C ILE A 127 11.98 6.44 -8.05
N GLU A 128 12.96 6.24 -7.17
CA GLU A 128 14.06 5.30 -7.37
C GLU A 128 13.57 3.85 -7.45
N ASN A 129 12.70 3.44 -6.53
CA ASN A 129 12.08 2.11 -6.56
C ASN A 129 11.37 1.87 -7.90
N ARG A 130 10.70 2.91 -8.43
CA ARG A 130 10.04 2.81 -9.73
C ARG A 130 11.03 2.65 -10.87
N LYS A 131 12.11 3.43 -10.87
CA LYS A 131 13.18 3.33 -11.89
C LYS A 131 13.81 1.92 -11.88
N GLN A 132 14.04 1.34 -10.70
CA GLN A 132 14.57 -0.02 -10.58
C GLN A 132 13.62 -1.06 -11.15
N VAL A 133 12.30 -0.96 -10.89
CA VAL A 133 11.30 -1.86 -11.46
C VAL A 133 11.21 -1.75 -12.98
N VAL A 134 11.36 -0.55 -13.54
CA VAL A 134 11.39 -0.37 -15.01
C VAL A 134 12.67 -0.96 -15.57
N ASN A 135 13.83 -0.68 -14.98
CA ASN A 135 15.11 -1.20 -15.46
C ASN A 135 15.18 -2.73 -15.32
N SER A 136 14.63 -3.33 -14.26
CA SER A 136 14.59 -4.79 -14.13
C SER A 136 13.74 -5.45 -15.23
N LYS A 137 12.62 -4.84 -15.64
CA LYS A 137 11.82 -5.35 -16.76
C LYS A 137 12.57 -5.34 -18.10
N PHE A 138 13.48 -4.38 -18.33
CA PHE A 138 14.36 -4.38 -19.51
C PHE A 138 15.47 -5.44 -19.42
N LEU A 139 15.84 -5.87 -18.21
CA LEU A 139 16.87 -6.90 -17.97
C LEU A 139 16.28 -8.32 -17.86
N GLU A 140 14.96 -8.46 -17.64
CA GLU A 140 14.25 -9.75 -17.51
C GLU A 140 14.32 -10.66 -18.75
N HIS A 141 14.84 -10.19 -19.88
CA HIS A 141 15.11 -11.08 -21.01
C HIS A 141 16.40 -11.88 -20.88
N LYS A 142 17.13 -11.82 -19.77
CA LYS A 142 18.45 -12.50 -19.64
C LYS A 142 18.76 -13.30 -18.37
N ASP A 143 17.93 -13.30 -17.28
CA ASP A 143 18.35 -14.01 -16.08
C ASP A 143 17.23 -14.76 -15.34
N SER A 144 17.39 -16.09 -15.29
CA SER A 144 16.56 -17.04 -14.50
C SER A 144 16.66 -16.85 -12.98
N ASN A 145 17.55 -15.97 -12.50
CA ASN A 145 17.74 -15.67 -11.07
C ASN A 145 16.69 -14.72 -10.47
N TYR A 146 15.91 -14.02 -11.29
CA TYR A 146 14.92 -13.04 -10.80
C TYR A 146 13.67 -13.71 -10.21
N VAL A 147 13.25 -14.86 -10.78
CA VAL A 147 12.14 -15.67 -10.26
C VAL A 147 12.44 -16.13 -8.83
N SER A 148 13.70 -16.47 -8.56
CA SER A 148 14.16 -16.92 -7.23
C SER A 148 14.10 -15.81 -6.15
N ARG A 149 14.29 -14.53 -6.50
CA ARG A 149 14.18 -13.40 -5.55
C ARG A 149 12.75 -13.08 -5.17
N ASP A 150 11.85 -13.07 -6.15
CA ASP A 150 10.42 -12.86 -5.91
C ASP A 150 9.81 -13.99 -5.08
N GLN A 151 10.19 -15.24 -5.36
CA GLN A 151 9.77 -16.39 -4.56
C GLN A 151 10.32 -16.34 -3.14
N LYS A 152 11.60 -15.97 -2.95
CA LYS A 152 12.18 -15.78 -1.61
C LYS A 152 11.48 -14.68 -0.84
N PHE A 153 11.23 -13.53 -1.49
CA PHE A 153 10.52 -12.43 -0.86
C PHE A 153 9.10 -12.82 -0.45
N LEU A 154 8.36 -13.48 -1.34
CA LEU A 154 7.01 -13.95 -1.02
C LEU A 154 7.02 -14.97 0.13
N ALA A 155 7.98 -15.90 0.14
CA ALA A 155 8.15 -16.86 1.23
C ALA A 155 8.41 -16.13 2.57
N GLN A 156 9.34 -15.18 2.61
CA GLN A 156 9.62 -14.39 3.82
C GLN A 156 8.38 -13.64 4.32
N VAL A 157 7.59 -13.06 3.41
CA VAL A 157 6.33 -12.39 3.77
C VAL A 157 5.31 -13.39 4.30
N MET A 158 5.18 -14.56 3.70
CA MET A 158 4.26 -15.59 4.16
C MET A 158 4.66 -16.17 5.52
N ASP A 159 5.94 -16.44 5.75
CA ASP A 159 6.47 -16.88 7.05
C ASP A 159 6.18 -15.84 8.12
N PHE A 160 6.45 -14.56 7.82
CA PHE A 160 6.15 -13.46 8.75
C PHE A 160 4.66 -13.34 9.05
N ILE A 161 3.77 -13.49 8.06
CA ILE A 161 2.31 -13.50 8.26
C ILE A 161 1.88 -14.67 9.17
N HIS A 162 2.51 -15.83 9.04
CA HIS A 162 2.19 -16.99 9.89
C HIS A 162 2.54 -16.75 11.36
N GLU A 163 3.65 -16.06 11.62
CA GLU A 163 4.10 -15.74 12.97
C GLU A 163 3.39 -14.49 13.53
N ASN A 164 3.20 -13.46 12.71
CA ASN A 164 2.73 -12.14 13.12
C ASN A 164 1.51 -11.71 12.32
N LEU A 165 0.33 -11.79 12.90
CA LEU A 165 -0.92 -11.42 12.23
C LEU A 165 -1.21 -9.91 12.27
N SER A 166 -0.23 -9.05 12.58
CA SER A 166 -0.36 -7.60 12.67
C SER A 166 0.38 -6.88 11.55
N LEU A 167 -0.28 -5.89 10.94
CA LEU A 167 0.33 -5.03 9.93
C LEU A 167 1.39 -4.07 10.50
N SER A 168 1.29 -3.70 11.78
CA SER A 168 2.21 -2.78 12.44
C SER A 168 3.65 -3.29 12.44
N ASP A 169 3.82 -4.60 12.50
CA ASP A 169 5.13 -5.22 12.68
C ASP A 169 5.90 -5.37 11.37
N PHE A 170 5.21 -5.27 10.22
CA PHE A 170 5.85 -5.34 8.90
C PHE A 170 6.89 -4.25 8.68
N GLY A 171 6.59 -3.02 9.11
CA GLY A 171 7.51 -1.89 8.95
C GLY A 171 8.80 -2.01 9.78
N LEU A 172 8.78 -2.84 10.82
CA LEU A 172 9.95 -3.12 11.66
C LEU A 172 10.79 -4.29 11.14
N HIS A 173 10.14 -5.26 10.47
CA HIS A 173 10.80 -6.50 10.03
C HIS A 173 11.40 -6.39 8.63
N PHE A 174 10.75 -5.66 7.73
CA PHE A 174 11.22 -5.51 6.35
C PHE A 174 11.90 -4.15 6.14
N PRO A 175 13.06 -4.10 5.44
CA PRO A 175 13.77 -2.86 5.15
C PRO A 175 13.08 -2.04 4.04
N MET A 176 11.76 -2.02 4.03
CA MET A 176 10.95 -1.29 3.04
C MET A 176 9.59 -0.89 3.63
N SER A 177 8.95 0.12 3.04
CA SER A 177 7.61 0.55 3.49
C SER A 177 6.55 -0.53 3.25
N ILE A 178 5.49 -0.52 4.08
CA ILE A 178 4.33 -1.42 3.92
C ILE A 178 3.73 -1.30 2.52
N SER A 179 3.68 -0.09 1.97
CA SER A 179 3.19 0.17 0.61
C SER A 179 4.06 -0.52 -0.45
N SER A 180 5.38 -0.50 -0.27
CA SER A 180 6.32 -1.20 -1.17
C SER A 180 6.14 -2.72 -1.09
N ILE A 181 5.98 -3.26 0.13
CA ILE A 181 5.67 -4.69 0.35
C ILE A 181 4.38 -5.07 -0.38
N GLN A 182 3.32 -4.29 -0.19
CA GLN A 182 2.02 -4.54 -0.81
C GLN A 182 2.08 -4.53 -2.33
N LYS A 183 2.82 -3.58 -2.92
CA LYS A 183 3.02 -3.49 -4.36
C LYS A 183 3.76 -4.71 -4.92
N ASN A 184 4.83 -5.13 -4.24
CA ASN A 184 5.58 -6.32 -4.64
C ASN A 184 4.70 -7.58 -4.56
N ILE A 185 3.95 -7.77 -3.49
CA ILE A 185 3.03 -8.90 -3.33
C ILE A 185 1.98 -8.89 -4.44
N LYS A 186 1.34 -7.74 -4.70
CA LYS A 186 0.35 -7.61 -5.77
C LYS A 186 0.93 -7.94 -7.14
N ARG A 187 2.17 -7.53 -7.41
CA ARG A 187 2.89 -7.86 -8.64
C ARG A 187 3.21 -9.35 -8.76
N ILE A 188 3.64 -9.98 -7.65
CA ILE A 188 4.12 -11.37 -7.65
C ILE A 188 2.97 -12.37 -7.66
N CYS A 189 1.95 -12.20 -6.82
CA CYS A 189 0.87 -13.19 -6.66
C CYS A 189 -0.53 -12.67 -6.99
N GLY A 190 -0.67 -11.41 -7.42
CA GLY A 190 -1.97 -10.83 -7.79
C GLY A 190 -2.88 -10.46 -6.62
N GLN A 191 -2.51 -10.83 -5.39
CA GLN A 191 -3.28 -10.58 -4.17
C GLN A 191 -2.74 -9.35 -3.42
N SER A 192 -3.57 -8.71 -2.59
CA SER A 192 -3.08 -7.68 -1.67
C SER A 192 -2.50 -8.30 -0.41
N LEU A 193 -1.54 -7.62 0.23
CA LEU A 193 -1.01 -8.03 1.55
C LEU A 193 -2.13 -8.24 2.57
N PHE A 194 -3.15 -7.36 2.53
CA PHE A 194 -4.31 -7.45 3.42
C PHE A 194 -5.12 -8.74 3.18
N GLN A 195 -5.31 -9.15 1.92
CA GLN A 195 -5.98 -10.41 1.59
C GLN A 195 -5.21 -11.62 2.12
N LEU A 196 -3.86 -11.60 2.01
CA LEU A 196 -3.02 -12.67 2.56
C LEU A 196 -3.11 -12.76 4.08
N ILE A 197 -3.05 -11.61 4.77
CA ILE A 197 -3.21 -11.56 6.24
C ILE A 197 -4.61 -12.02 6.65
N LEU A 198 -5.66 -11.56 5.97
CA LEU A 198 -7.03 -11.98 6.26
C LEU A 198 -7.20 -13.49 6.10
N GLU A 199 -6.67 -14.05 5.03
CA GLU A 199 -6.71 -15.50 4.76
C GLU A 199 -5.95 -16.30 5.84
N ALA A 200 -4.76 -15.84 6.23
CA ALA A 200 -3.99 -16.46 7.31
C ALA A 200 -4.73 -16.40 8.66
N ARG A 201 -5.33 -15.25 9.00
CA ARG A 201 -6.18 -15.10 10.19
C ARG A 201 -7.36 -16.05 10.20
N LEU A 202 -8.05 -16.19 9.06
CA LEU A 202 -9.20 -17.08 8.92
C LEU A 202 -8.78 -18.55 9.01
N LYS A 203 -7.68 -18.96 8.38
CA LYS A 203 -7.11 -20.31 8.47
C LYS A 203 -6.72 -20.67 9.91
N LYS A 204 -6.04 -19.74 10.61
CA LYS A 204 -5.69 -19.92 12.02
C LYS A 204 -6.94 -20.03 12.90
N ALA A 205 -7.95 -19.20 12.67
CA ALA A 205 -9.21 -19.27 13.40
C ALA A 205 -9.92 -20.60 13.17
N LYS A 206 -9.94 -21.09 11.94
CA LYS A 206 -10.52 -22.41 11.60
C LYS A 206 -9.83 -23.52 12.36
N ALA A 207 -8.51 -23.60 12.34
CA ALA A 207 -7.74 -24.60 13.06
C ALA A 207 -8.00 -24.56 14.57
N MET A 208 -8.11 -23.36 15.17
CA MET A 208 -8.43 -23.21 16.60
C MET A 208 -9.87 -23.61 16.92
N ILE A 209 -10.82 -23.44 16.01
CA ILE A 209 -12.21 -23.89 16.17
C ILE A 209 -12.30 -25.40 16.06
N GLU A 210 -11.60 -25.99 15.10
CA GLU A 210 -11.56 -27.45 14.88
C GLU A 210 -10.91 -28.19 16.05
N SER A 211 -9.86 -27.61 16.65
CA SER A 211 -9.24 -28.17 17.86
C SER A 211 -10.01 -27.91 19.16
N ASP A 212 -11.13 -27.20 19.11
CA ASP A 212 -11.99 -26.80 20.25
C ASP A 212 -11.25 -26.17 21.43
N THR A 213 -10.09 -25.55 21.18
CA THR A 213 -9.16 -25.05 22.20
C THR A 213 -9.67 -23.82 22.97
N ALA A 214 -10.66 -23.08 22.42
CA ALA A 214 -11.16 -21.85 23.02
C ALA A 214 -12.58 -21.48 22.53
N PRO A 215 -13.33 -20.64 23.29
CA PRO A 215 -14.58 -20.05 22.80
C PRO A 215 -14.36 -19.21 21.54
N ILE A 216 -15.38 -19.10 20.68
CA ILE A 216 -15.29 -18.34 19.41
C ILE A 216 -14.93 -16.86 19.67
N SER A 217 -15.44 -16.28 20.77
CA SER A 217 -15.11 -14.93 21.19
C SER A 217 -13.61 -14.74 21.48
N GLU A 218 -12.95 -15.75 22.01
CA GLU A 218 -11.51 -15.71 22.26
C GLU A 218 -10.71 -16.00 21.00
N VAL A 219 -11.16 -16.96 20.17
CA VAL A 219 -10.52 -17.28 18.89
C VAL A 219 -10.42 -16.06 17.97
N LEU A 220 -11.51 -15.27 17.85
CA LEU A 220 -11.49 -14.08 16.99
C LEU A 220 -10.42 -13.07 17.41
N TYR A 221 -10.27 -12.81 18.73
CA TYR A 221 -9.25 -11.87 19.22
C TYR A 221 -7.82 -12.42 19.04
N LYS A 222 -7.60 -13.70 19.34
CA LYS A 222 -6.30 -14.36 19.12
C LYS A 222 -5.88 -14.38 17.65
N CYS A 223 -6.85 -14.30 16.73
CA CYS A 223 -6.61 -14.21 15.30
C CYS A 223 -6.58 -12.77 14.77
N GLY A 224 -6.58 -11.76 15.64
CA GLY A 224 -6.44 -10.36 15.29
C GLY A 224 -7.69 -9.70 14.71
N PHE A 225 -8.89 -10.21 15.02
CA PHE A 225 -10.15 -9.56 14.70
C PHE A 225 -10.66 -8.76 15.89
N ASN A 226 -11.12 -7.55 15.66
CA ASN A 226 -11.66 -6.67 16.70
C ASN A 226 -13.20 -6.62 16.72
N ASN A 227 -13.86 -7.25 15.72
CA ASN A 227 -15.31 -7.19 15.56
C ASN A 227 -15.87 -8.56 15.21
N HIS A 228 -16.79 -9.04 16.03
CA HIS A 228 -17.43 -10.35 15.89
C HIS A 228 -18.25 -10.48 14.59
N ASN A 229 -18.99 -9.46 14.21
CA ASN A 229 -19.83 -9.49 13.00
C ASN A 229 -18.94 -9.54 11.75
N HIS A 230 -17.88 -8.74 11.72
CA HIS A 230 -16.90 -8.76 10.63
C HIS A 230 -16.22 -10.13 10.51
N PHE A 231 -15.76 -10.69 11.63
CA PHE A 231 -15.18 -12.04 11.66
C PHE A 231 -16.14 -13.09 11.11
N THR A 232 -17.37 -13.16 11.67
CA THR A 232 -18.38 -14.16 11.29
C THR A 232 -18.74 -14.06 9.81
N LYS A 233 -18.87 -12.83 9.28
CA LYS A 233 -19.14 -12.59 7.86
C LYS A 233 -17.99 -13.10 7.00
N LYS A 234 -16.75 -12.68 7.29
CA LYS A 234 -15.56 -13.06 6.52
C LYS A 234 -15.27 -14.57 6.59
N PHE A 235 -15.47 -15.18 7.74
CA PHE A 235 -15.33 -16.61 7.92
C PHE A 235 -16.33 -17.39 7.07
N LYS A 236 -17.62 -16.98 7.08
CA LYS A 236 -18.64 -17.59 6.24
C LYS A 236 -18.40 -17.39 4.75
N GLU A 237 -17.97 -16.17 4.34
CA GLU A 237 -17.61 -15.87 2.94
C GLU A 237 -16.47 -16.79 2.45
N HIS A 238 -15.48 -17.05 3.31
CA HIS A 238 -14.30 -17.81 2.94
C HIS A 238 -14.48 -19.35 3.01
N PHE A 239 -15.18 -19.84 4.02
CA PHE A 239 -15.34 -21.30 4.25
C PHE A 239 -16.75 -21.84 3.97
N GLY A 240 -17.71 -21.01 3.61
CA GLY A 240 -19.09 -21.41 3.34
C GLY A 240 -19.90 -21.78 4.59
N ILE A 241 -19.30 -21.83 5.77
CA ILE A 241 -19.89 -22.26 7.04
C ILE A 241 -19.72 -21.20 8.13
N LEU A 242 -20.68 -21.08 9.05
CA LEU A 242 -20.54 -20.21 10.22
C LEU A 242 -19.56 -20.82 11.24
N PRO A 243 -18.75 -20.00 11.95
CA PRO A 243 -17.86 -20.48 13.00
C PRO A 243 -18.55 -21.33 14.06
N SER A 244 -19.77 -20.92 14.48
CA SER A 244 -20.56 -21.65 15.47
C SER A 244 -21.06 -23.03 14.98
N LYS A 245 -21.36 -23.14 13.69
CA LYS A 245 -21.78 -24.43 13.10
C LYS A 245 -20.60 -25.37 12.97
N LEU A 246 -19.42 -24.87 12.56
CA LEU A 246 -18.20 -25.66 12.51
C LEU A 246 -17.87 -26.22 13.90
N LYS A 247 -17.88 -25.37 14.93
CA LYS A 247 -17.59 -25.78 16.31
C LYS A 247 -18.53 -26.85 16.83
N LYS A 248 -19.84 -26.72 16.53
CA LYS A 248 -20.83 -27.76 16.90
C LYS A 248 -20.59 -29.09 16.18
N ALA A 249 -20.22 -29.02 14.90
CA ALA A 249 -19.93 -30.24 14.12
C ALA A 249 -18.69 -30.97 14.65
N GLU A 250 -17.64 -30.27 15.05
CA GLU A 250 -16.44 -30.90 15.61
C GLU A 250 -16.70 -31.53 16.99
N ARG A 251 -17.47 -30.88 17.86
CA ARG A 251 -17.88 -31.46 19.15
C ARG A 251 -18.72 -32.75 18.97
N ALA A 252 -19.59 -32.78 17.96
CA ALA A 252 -20.40 -33.97 17.67
C ALA A 252 -19.59 -35.17 17.12
N LYS A 253 -18.39 -34.92 16.57
CA LYS A 253 -17.46 -35.97 16.11
C LYS A 253 -16.60 -36.53 17.24
N ALA A 254 -16.41 -35.76 18.31
CA ALA A 254 -15.58 -36.15 19.47
C ALA A 254 -16.35 -36.90 20.55
N THR A 255 -17.69 -37.01 20.40
CA THR A 255 -18.61 -37.75 21.28
C THR A 255 -19.02 -39.05 20.66
#